data_d94c56b2d1e42325d8dd8d8d0566cbd0
#
_entry.id   d94c56b2d1e42325d8dd8d8d0566cbd0
#
_cell.length_a   1.000
_cell.length_b   1.000
_cell.length_c   1.000
_cell.angle_alpha   90.00
_cell.angle_beta   90.00
_cell.angle_gamma   90.00
#
_symmetry.space_group_name_H-M   'P 1'
#
loop_
_entity.id
_entity.type
_entity.pdbx_description
1 polymer ?
#
loop_
_entity_poly.entity_id
_entity_poly.type
_entity_poly.pdbx_seq_one_letter_code
_entity_poly.pdbx_strand_id
1 'polypeptide(L)'
;PESLSEVITNAMRTATSGKNGASFISIPQDVISSPVKADAISLCQKPHLGVPSEQEINEVIEAIKNSKFPVLLAGMRSSSQAETEAIRRLVQKTNLPVVETFQGAGVISRELENHFFGRVGLFRNQVGDELLRKSDLVITIGYDPIEYEASNWNKELDTKIINVDEEHAEITNYMQPVKELIGNIAGTIDMISEHVN
;
A
#
# COMPACT_ATOMS: atom_id res chain seq x y z
N PRO A 1 -9.13 0.82 37.23
CA PRO A 1 -10.23 1.14 36.30
C PRO A 1 -10.09 2.53 35.69
N GLU A 2 -9.45 3.51 36.36
CA GLU A 2 -9.34 4.91 35.91
C GLU A 2 -8.63 5.10 34.57
N SER A 3 -7.66 4.25 34.23
CA SER A 3 -6.92 4.29 32.97
C SER A 3 -7.57 3.48 31.82
N LEU A 4 -8.76 2.92 32.03
CA LEU A 4 -9.40 2.07 31.01
C LEU A 4 -9.71 2.85 29.71
N SER A 5 -10.15 4.10 29.84
CA SER A 5 -10.41 4.98 28.70
C SER A 5 -9.14 5.25 27.87
N GLU A 6 -7.99 5.46 28.53
CA GLU A 6 -6.69 5.64 27.88
C GLU A 6 -6.26 4.37 27.12
N VAL A 7 -6.38 3.21 27.77
CA VAL A 7 -6.00 1.92 27.18
C VAL A 7 -6.83 1.63 25.93
N ILE A 8 -8.15 1.81 26.02
CA ILE A 8 -9.05 1.61 24.87
C ILE A 8 -8.72 2.58 23.75
N THR A 9 -8.57 3.87 24.04
CA THR A 9 -8.25 4.89 23.05
C THR A 9 -6.92 4.60 22.34
N ASN A 10 -5.88 4.24 23.09
CA ASN A 10 -4.58 3.88 22.52
C ASN A 10 -4.62 2.59 21.71
N ALA A 11 -5.38 1.59 22.14
CA ALA A 11 -5.59 0.36 21.36
C ALA A 11 -6.29 0.64 20.03
N MET A 12 -7.33 1.48 20.02
CA MET A 12 -8.00 1.92 18.81
C MET A 12 -7.06 2.69 17.87
N ARG A 13 -6.23 3.59 18.42
CA ARG A 13 -5.21 4.30 17.64
C ARG A 13 -4.21 3.33 17.02
N THR A 14 -3.72 2.37 17.78
CA THR A 14 -2.80 1.34 17.28
C THR A 14 -3.43 0.51 16.17
N ALA A 15 -4.70 0.11 16.35
CA ALA A 15 -5.43 -0.67 15.36
C ALA A 15 -5.67 0.08 14.02
N THR A 16 -5.66 1.41 14.04
CA THR A 16 -5.96 2.27 12.89
C THR A 16 -4.78 3.12 12.42
N SER A 17 -3.58 2.86 12.91
CA SER A 17 -2.35 3.58 12.54
C SER A 17 -1.34 2.61 11.92
N GLY A 18 -0.58 3.09 10.95
CA GLY A 18 0.39 2.26 10.26
C GLY A 18 -0.27 1.09 9.52
N LYS A 19 0.27 -0.10 9.67
CA LYS A 19 -0.39 -1.33 9.21
C LYS A 19 -1.65 -1.55 10.05
N ASN A 20 -2.81 -1.18 9.50
CA ASN A 20 -4.10 -1.38 10.16
C ASN A 20 -4.30 -2.84 10.55
N GLY A 21 -4.74 -3.09 11.76
CA GLY A 21 -4.91 -4.44 12.28
C GLY A 21 -5.70 -4.48 13.58
N ALA A 22 -5.88 -5.67 14.12
CA ALA A 22 -6.60 -5.87 15.36
C ALA A 22 -5.71 -5.54 16.57
N SER A 23 -6.29 -4.89 17.58
CA SER A 23 -5.70 -4.75 18.90
C SER A 23 -6.49 -5.60 19.91
N PHE A 24 -5.79 -6.22 20.84
CA PHE A 24 -6.39 -7.03 21.89
C PHE A 24 -6.18 -6.36 23.26
N ILE A 25 -7.26 -6.25 24.02
CA ILE A 25 -7.24 -5.72 25.39
C ILE A 25 -7.79 -6.79 26.34
N SER A 26 -6.97 -7.20 27.31
CA SER A 26 -7.43 -8.06 28.41
C SER A 26 -7.90 -7.20 29.57
N ILE A 27 -9.16 -7.32 29.97
CA ILE A 27 -9.75 -6.56 31.07
C ILE A 27 -10.16 -7.55 32.15
N PRO A 28 -9.52 -7.51 33.35
CA PRO A 28 -9.93 -8.34 34.47
C PRO A 28 -11.38 -8.01 34.94
N GLN A 29 -12.09 -9.02 35.44
CA GLN A 29 -13.49 -8.87 35.82
C GLN A 29 -13.71 -7.85 36.94
N ASP A 30 -12.81 -7.77 37.89
CA ASP A 30 -12.86 -6.79 38.98
C ASP A 30 -12.71 -5.36 38.46
N VAL A 31 -11.89 -5.15 37.42
CA VAL A 31 -11.72 -3.84 36.78
C VAL A 31 -12.99 -3.45 36.03
N ILE A 32 -13.59 -4.35 35.22
CA ILE A 32 -14.80 -4.03 34.43
C ILE A 32 -16.03 -3.79 35.30
N SER A 33 -16.04 -4.38 36.51
CA SER A 33 -17.14 -4.22 37.48
C SER A 33 -16.96 -3.04 38.44
N SER A 34 -15.82 -2.37 38.37
CA SER A 34 -15.50 -1.26 39.27
C SER A 34 -16.12 0.06 38.79
N PRO A 35 -16.64 0.90 39.70
CA PRO A 35 -17.08 2.24 39.31
C PRO A 35 -15.87 3.10 38.88
N VAL A 36 -16.07 3.90 37.86
CA VAL A 36 -15.06 4.81 37.29
C VAL A 36 -15.56 6.26 37.44
N LYS A 37 -14.67 7.15 37.86
CA LYS A 37 -14.95 8.59 37.97
C LYS A 37 -14.37 9.39 36.79
N ALA A 38 -13.51 8.77 35.99
CA ALA A 38 -12.91 9.40 34.84
C ALA A 38 -13.90 9.52 33.67
N ASP A 39 -13.84 10.61 32.94
CA ASP A 39 -14.58 10.82 31.72
C ASP A 39 -14.01 9.99 30.56
N ALA A 40 -14.85 9.65 29.61
CA ALA A 40 -14.39 9.00 28.38
C ALA A 40 -13.49 9.94 27.56
N ILE A 41 -12.37 9.42 27.09
CA ILE A 41 -11.47 10.17 26.21
C ILE A 41 -12.02 10.15 24.79
N SER A 42 -12.15 11.32 24.18
CA SER A 42 -12.52 11.42 22.76
C SER A 42 -11.40 10.94 21.87
N LEU A 43 -11.73 10.19 20.79
CA LEU A 43 -10.76 9.79 19.79
C LEU A 43 -10.16 11.01 19.09
N CYS A 44 -8.84 11.04 19.03
CA CYS A 44 -8.13 12.01 18.21
C CYS A 44 -8.35 11.68 16.72
N GLN A 45 -8.48 12.71 15.90
CA GLN A 45 -8.50 12.52 14.44
C GLN A 45 -7.17 11.90 13.98
N LYS A 46 -7.24 11.02 12.98
CA LYS A 46 -6.04 10.48 12.31
C LYS A 46 -5.31 11.65 11.62
N PRO A 47 -3.99 11.80 11.84
CA PRO A 47 -3.24 12.83 11.12
C PRO A 47 -3.27 12.57 9.63
N HIS A 48 -3.35 13.64 8.83
CA HIS A 48 -3.16 13.55 7.40
C HIS A 48 -1.68 13.39 7.08
N LEU A 49 -1.35 12.40 6.27
CA LEU A 49 -0.01 12.24 5.73
C LEU A 49 0.22 13.24 4.60
N GLY A 50 1.42 13.78 4.54
CA GLY A 50 1.87 14.58 3.41
C GLY A 50 2.10 13.73 2.16
N VAL A 51 2.58 14.39 1.12
CA VAL A 51 3.04 13.75 -0.12
C VAL A 51 4.56 13.94 -0.25
N PRO A 52 5.28 13.09 -1.01
CA PRO A 52 6.69 13.25 -1.30
C PRO A 52 7.00 14.58 -2.01
N SER A 53 8.26 14.97 -2.01
CA SER A 53 8.72 16.17 -2.71
C SER A 53 8.61 16.02 -4.23
N GLU A 54 8.51 17.15 -4.96
CA GLU A 54 8.54 17.16 -6.43
C GLU A 54 9.79 16.49 -6.99
N GLN A 55 10.93 16.63 -6.32
CA GLN A 55 12.16 15.97 -6.73
C GLN A 55 12.02 14.46 -6.70
N GLU A 56 11.46 13.91 -5.63
CA GLU A 56 11.23 12.46 -5.49
C GLU A 56 10.24 11.93 -6.52
N ILE A 57 9.20 12.70 -6.81
CA ILE A 57 8.22 12.37 -7.87
C ILE A 57 8.90 12.36 -9.23
N ASN A 58 9.73 13.36 -9.55
CA ASN A 58 10.47 13.41 -10.81
C ASN A 58 11.43 12.23 -10.98
N GLU A 59 12.10 11.79 -9.91
CA GLU A 59 12.96 10.60 -9.93
C GLU A 59 12.17 9.34 -10.32
N VAL A 60 10.95 9.19 -9.80
CA VAL A 60 10.07 8.06 -10.15
C VAL A 60 9.59 8.14 -11.60
N ILE A 61 9.22 9.33 -12.06
CA ILE A 61 8.80 9.55 -13.46
C ILE A 61 9.94 9.20 -14.43
N GLU A 62 11.14 9.63 -14.13
CA GLU A 62 12.32 9.27 -14.93
C GLU A 62 12.61 7.76 -14.89
N ALA A 63 12.40 7.11 -13.75
CA ALA A 63 12.51 5.65 -13.68
C ALA A 63 11.48 4.95 -14.56
N ILE A 64 10.22 5.41 -14.58
CA ILE A 64 9.16 4.90 -15.46
C ILE A 64 9.54 5.09 -16.94
N LYS A 65 9.97 6.30 -17.33
CA LYS A 65 10.35 6.61 -18.71
C LYS A 65 11.54 5.79 -19.22
N ASN A 66 12.48 5.51 -18.34
CA ASN A 66 13.70 4.74 -18.67
C ASN A 66 13.51 3.22 -18.57
N SER A 67 12.40 2.76 -18.01
CA SER A 67 12.07 1.34 -17.95
C SER A 67 11.54 0.85 -19.29
N LYS A 68 11.89 -0.37 -19.65
CA LYS A 68 11.38 -1.04 -20.87
C LYS A 68 10.04 -1.70 -20.61
N PHE A 69 9.81 -2.10 -19.39
CA PHE A 69 8.61 -2.86 -19.03
C PHE A 69 8.19 -2.59 -17.56
N PRO A 70 7.72 -1.37 -17.28
CA PRO A 70 7.23 -1.01 -15.95
C PRO A 70 5.87 -1.63 -15.66
N VAL A 71 5.68 -2.12 -14.42
CA VAL A 71 4.44 -2.76 -13.97
C VAL A 71 4.02 -2.15 -12.62
N LEU A 72 2.72 -1.92 -12.45
CA LEU A 72 2.13 -1.56 -11.16
C LEU A 72 1.69 -2.83 -10.42
N LEU A 73 2.10 -2.98 -9.16
CA LEU A 73 1.62 -4.02 -8.26
C LEU A 73 0.79 -3.37 -7.14
N ALA A 74 -0.53 -3.49 -7.24
CA ALA A 74 -1.48 -2.94 -6.28
C ALA A 74 -1.75 -3.93 -5.14
N GLY A 75 -1.41 -3.54 -3.91
CA GLY A 75 -1.59 -4.35 -2.70
C GLY A 75 -2.78 -3.90 -1.84
N MET A 76 -2.87 -4.42 -0.63
CA MET A 76 -4.01 -4.26 0.27
C MET A 76 -4.35 -2.79 0.60
N ARG A 77 -3.35 -1.94 0.76
CA ARG A 77 -3.56 -0.52 1.12
C ARG A 77 -3.89 0.38 -0.08
N SER A 78 -3.96 -0.19 -1.30
CA SER A 78 -4.40 0.52 -2.50
C SER A 78 -5.90 0.38 -2.80
N SER A 79 -6.65 -0.37 -1.99
CA SER A 79 -8.04 -0.78 -2.28
C SER A 79 -9.11 0.18 -1.75
N SER A 80 -8.74 1.27 -1.05
CA SER A 80 -9.72 2.27 -0.66
C SER A 80 -10.17 3.11 -1.88
N GLN A 81 -11.26 3.86 -1.74
CA GLN A 81 -11.82 4.62 -2.86
C GLN A 81 -10.81 5.65 -3.40
N ALA A 82 -10.13 6.39 -2.54
CA ALA A 82 -9.20 7.45 -2.95
C ALA A 82 -8.01 6.89 -3.75
N GLU A 83 -7.37 5.84 -3.22
CA GLU A 83 -6.23 5.17 -3.88
C GLU A 83 -6.66 4.52 -5.20
N THR A 84 -7.81 3.83 -5.20
CA THR A 84 -8.36 3.21 -6.39
C THR A 84 -8.61 4.23 -7.52
N GLU A 85 -9.21 5.37 -7.20
CA GLU A 85 -9.46 6.44 -8.18
C GLU A 85 -8.14 7.07 -8.68
N ALA A 86 -7.17 7.29 -7.81
CA ALA A 86 -5.85 7.82 -8.19
C ALA A 86 -5.10 6.86 -9.13
N ILE A 87 -5.08 5.56 -8.81
CA ILE A 87 -4.46 4.54 -9.67
C ILE A 87 -5.14 4.48 -11.04
N ARG A 88 -6.47 4.54 -11.10
CA ARG A 88 -7.19 4.55 -12.37
C ARG A 88 -6.84 5.76 -13.23
N ARG A 89 -6.72 6.95 -12.63
CA ARG A 89 -6.25 8.16 -13.34
C ARG A 89 -4.84 7.97 -13.91
N LEU A 90 -3.92 7.41 -13.11
CA LEU A 90 -2.57 7.12 -13.55
C LEU A 90 -2.56 6.12 -14.72
N VAL A 91 -3.31 5.02 -14.61
CA VAL A 91 -3.39 3.99 -15.66
C VAL A 91 -4.01 4.55 -16.94
N GLN A 92 -5.08 5.35 -16.85
CA GLN A 92 -5.68 6.01 -18.01
C GLN A 92 -4.67 6.91 -18.77
N LYS A 93 -3.77 7.55 -18.05
CA LYS A 93 -2.79 8.46 -18.63
C LYS A 93 -1.55 7.75 -19.18
N THR A 94 -1.10 6.71 -18.50
CA THR A 94 0.18 6.06 -18.79
C THR A 94 0.07 4.75 -19.56
N ASN A 95 -1.09 4.13 -19.55
CA ASN A 95 -1.33 2.77 -20.05
C ASN A 95 -0.47 1.69 -19.35
N LEU A 96 0.01 1.94 -18.12
CA LEU A 96 0.80 0.98 -17.38
C LEU A 96 -0.02 -0.29 -17.08
N PRO A 97 0.58 -1.48 -17.24
CA PRO A 97 -0.05 -2.73 -16.83
C PRO A 97 -0.13 -2.84 -15.31
N VAL A 98 -1.22 -3.42 -14.82
CA VAL A 98 -1.51 -3.57 -13.40
C VAL A 98 -1.71 -5.03 -13.05
N VAL A 99 -1.05 -5.44 -11.98
CA VAL A 99 -1.27 -6.69 -11.26
C VAL A 99 -1.81 -6.35 -9.88
N GLU A 100 -2.81 -7.06 -9.42
CA GLU A 100 -3.39 -6.90 -8.09
C GLU A 100 -3.01 -8.08 -7.18
N THR A 101 -2.78 -7.81 -5.89
CA THR A 101 -2.87 -8.88 -4.90
C THR A 101 -4.33 -9.26 -4.65
N PHE A 102 -4.59 -10.34 -3.92
CA PHE A 102 -5.98 -10.69 -3.58
C PHE A 102 -6.66 -9.66 -2.69
N GLN A 103 -5.92 -8.96 -1.84
CA GLN A 103 -6.48 -7.90 -1.00
C GLN A 103 -6.53 -6.54 -1.72
N GLY A 104 -5.73 -6.34 -2.76
CA GLY A 104 -5.80 -5.21 -3.68
C GLY A 104 -6.87 -5.36 -4.77
N ALA A 105 -7.72 -6.37 -4.68
CA ALA A 105 -8.70 -6.69 -5.72
C ALA A 105 -9.73 -5.58 -5.93
N GLY A 106 -9.98 -5.24 -7.21
CA GLY A 106 -10.99 -4.26 -7.60
C GLY A 106 -10.44 -2.85 -7.84
N VAL A 107 -9.13 -2.68 -7.76
CA VAL A 107 -8.48 -1.40 -8.10
C VAL A 107 -8.74 -1.05 -9.57
N ILE A 108 -8.64 -2.00 -10.49
CA ILE A 108 -8.90 -1.78 -11.91
C ILE A 108 -10.38 -1.98 -12.24
N SER A 109 -11.00 -0.97 -12.86
CA SER A 109 -12.38 -1.03 -13.32
C SER A 109 -12.50 -1.76 -14.68
N ARG A 110 -13.75 -2.14 -15.02
CA ARG A 110 -14.04 -2.80 -16.30
C ARG A 110 -13.61 -1.97 -17.52
N GLU A 111 -13.67 -0.64 -17.42
CA GLU A 111 -13.25 0.24 -18.52
C GLU A 111 -11.75 0.21 -18.76
N LEU A 112 -10.96 -0.23 -17.77
CA LEU A 112 -9.51 -0.36 -17.83
C LEU A 112 -9.05 -1.82 -17.88
N GLU A 113 -9.94 -2.77 -18.18
CA GLU A 113 -9.63 -4.20 -18.15
C GLU A 113 -8.46 -4.61 -19.06
N ASN A 114 -8.20 -3.85 -20.13
CA ASN A 114 -7.05 -4.07 -21.01
C ASN A 114 -5.69 -3.85 -20.32
N HIS A 115 -5.68 -3.17 -19.18
CA HIS A 115 -4.48 -2.92 -18.36
C HIS A 115 -4.38 -3.86 -17.16
N PHE A 116 -5.39 -4.70 -16.94
CA PHE A 116 -5.44 -5.66 -15.84
C PHE A 116 -4.86 -7.02 -16.24
N PHE A 117 -3.78 -7.42 -15.60
CA PHE A 117 -3.07 -8.66 -15.89
C PHE A 117 -3.26 -9.74 -14.81
N GLY A 118 -4.31 -9.62 -14.04
CA GLY A 118 -4.73 -10.64 -13.09
C GLY A 118 -4.27 -10.38 -11.65
N ARG A 119 -4.50 -11.37 -10.82
CA ARG A 119 -4.18 -11.35 -9.38
C ARG A 119 -3.10 -12.34 -9.05
N VAL A 120 -2.29 -11.99 -8.06
CA VAL A 120 -1.22 -12.84 -7.52
C VAL A 120 -1.44 -13.07 -6.01
N GLY A 121 -0.82 -14.13 -5.48
CA GLY A 121 -0.83 -14.42 -4.04
C GLY A 121 -1.56 -15.69 -3.65
N LEU A 122 -2.51 -16.21 -4.43
CA LEU A 122 -3.25 -17.44 -4.11
C LEU A 122 -2.76 -18.65 -4.92
N PHE A 123 -2.62 -18.48 -6.23
CA PHE A 123 -2.13 -19.51 -7.13
C PHE A 123 -0.83 -19.07 -7.78
N ARG A 124 0.00 -20.04 -8.17
CA ARG A 124 1.26 -19.78 -8.88
C ARG A 124 1.08 -19.85 -10.40
N ASN A 125 2.03 -19.24 -11.12
CA ASN A 125 2.09 -19.25 -12.58
C ASN A 125 0.84 -18.65 -13.26
N GLN A 126 0.29 -17.61 -12.65
CA GLN A 126 -0.74 -16.78 -13.26
C GLN A 126 -0.10 -15.78 -14.24
N VAL A 127 -0.93 -15.12 -15.04
CA VAL A 127 -0.46 -14.09 -15.98
C VAL A 127 0.29 -12.97 -15.25
N GLY A 128 -0.21 -12.55 -14.08
CA GLY A 128 0.44 -11.55 -13.24
C GLY A 128 1.83 -11.97 -12.78
N ASP A 129 2.04 -13.24 -12.41
CA ASP A 129 3.35 -13.77 -12.03
C ASP A 129 4.37 -13.63 -13.15
N GLU A 130 3.95 -14.01 -14.37
CA GLU A 130 4.81 -13.92 -15.56
C GLU A 130 5.14 -12.46 -15.92
N LEU A 131 4.14 -11.58 -15.76
CA LEU A 131 4.33 -10.16 -16.02
C LEU A 131 5.36 -9.55 -15.07
N LEU A 132 5.20 -9.79 -13.76
CA LEU A 132 6.11 -9.30 -12.73
C LEU A 132 7.55 -9.83 -12.94
N ARG A 133 7.71 -11.12 -13.28
CA ARG A 133 9.04 -11.70 -13.53
C ARG A 133 9.74 -11.16 -14.76
N LYS A 134 9.01 -10.61 -15.73
CA LYS A 134 9.57 -10.02 -16.96
C LYS A 134 9.80 -8.52 -16.84
N SER A 135 9.27 -7.89 -15.79
CA SER A 135 9.40 -6.46 -15.60
C SER A 135 10.83 -6.07 -15.19
N ASP A 136 11.31 -4.94 -15.64
CA ASP A 136 12.56 -4.34 -15.20
C ASP A 136 12.33 -3.25 -14.14
N LEU A 137 11.05 -2.87 -13.92
CA LEU A 137 10.60 -1.96 -12.87
C LEU A 137 9.22 -2.37 -12.36
N VAL A 138 9.11 -2.65 -11.07
CA VAL A 138 7.83 -2.82 -10.37
C VAL A 138 7.60 -1.63 -9.44
N ILE A 139 6.47 -0.97 -9.61
CA ILE A 139 6.00 0.06 -8.68
C ILE A 139 4.95 -0.58 -7.79
N THR A 140 5.32 -0.85 -6.55
CA THR A 140 4.40 -1.39 -5.55
C THR A 140 3.60 -0.26 -4.93
N ILE A 141 2.29 -0.42 -4.81
CA ILE A 141 1.37 0.57 -4.26
C ILE A 141 0.58 -0.07 -3.13
N GLY A 142 0.84 0.37 -1.90
CA GLY A 142 0.18 -0.18 -0.73
C GLY A 142 0.37 -1.69 -0.57
N TYR A 143 1.51 -2.20 -1.00
CA TYR A 143 1.82 -3.63 -1.04
C TYR A 143 2.54 -4.09 0.23
N ASP A 144 2.14 -5.26 0.73
CA ASP A 144 2.80 -5.93 1.83
C ASP A 144 3.30 -7.30 1.37
N PRO A 145 4.60 -7.65 1.56
CA PRO A 145 5.14 -8.97 1.20
C PRO A 145 4.40 -10.16 1.82
N ILE A 146 3.67 -9.95 2.92
CA ILE A 146 2.84 -11.00 3.53
C ILE A 146 1.70 -11.47 2.62
N GLU A 147 1.24 -10.63 1.69
CA GLU A 147 0.19 -10.98 0.74
C GLU A 147 0.71 -11.89 -0.37
N TYR A 148 1.91 -11.60 -0.85
CA TYR A 148 2.58 -12.33 -1.92
C TYR A 148 4.07 -12.03 -1.88
N GLU A 149 4.86 -12.95 -1.36
CA GLU A 149 6.29 -12.72 -1.14
C GLU A 149 7.05 -12.40 -2.43
N ALA A 150 7.92 -11.40 -2.38
CA ALA A 150 8.70 -10.94 -3.53
C ALA A 150 9.62 -12.01 -4.13
N SER A 151 10.00 -13.05 -3.38
CA SER A 151 10.74 -14.22 -3.89
C SER A 151 10.01 -14.95 -5.03
N ASN A 152 8.70 -14.77 -5.18
CA ASN A 152 7.93 -15.40 -6.24
C ASN A 152 8.08 -14.70 -7.60
N TRP A 153 8.45 -13.41 -7.60
CA TRP A 153 8.53 -12.61 -8.83
C TRP A 153 9.86 -11.87 -9.02
N ASN A 154 10.62 -11.60 -7.96
CA ASN A 154 11.94 -10.94 -8.03
C ASN A 154 13.07 -11.88 -7.56
N LYS A 155 13.02 -13.13 -7.96
CA LYS A 155 13.98 -14.15 -7.52
C LYS A 155 15.40 -13.86 -7.97
N GLU A 156 15.57 -13.34 -9.17
CA GLU A 156 16.88 -13.06 -9.78
C GLU A 156 17.45 -11.70 -9.34
N LEU A 157 16.68 -10.90 -8.58
CA LEU A 157 17.08 -9.58 -8.04
C LEU A 157 17.47 -8.55 -9.11
N ASP A 158 16.94 -8.68 -10.31
CA ASP A 158 17.20 -7.80 -11.44
C ASP A 158 16.10 -6.75 -11.66
N THR A 159 14.96 -6.90 -10.98
CA THR A 159 13.84 -5.96 -11.04
C THR A 159 14.08 -4.81 -10.06
N LYS A 160 14.05 -3.58 -10.54
CA LYS A 160 14.01 -2.39 -9.68
C LYS A 160 12.64 -2.28 -9.03
N ILE A 161 12.60 -1.94 -7.75
CA ILE A 161 11.35 -1.76 -7.01
C ILE A 161 11.27 -0.32 -6.53
N ILE A 162 10.13 0.33 -6.80
CA ILE A 162 9.75 1.61 -6.21
C ILE A 162 8.54 1.34 -5.33
N ASN A 163 8.63 1.66 -4.03
CA ASN A 163 7.55 1.47 -3.09
C ASN A 163 6.78 2.77 -2.84
N VAL A 164 5.47 2.76 -3.03
CA VAL A 164 4.56 3.87 -2.72
C VAL A 164 3.61 3.41 -1.63
N ASP A 165 3.75 3.95 -0.43
CA ASP A 165 2.98 3.47 0.71
C ASP A 165 2.86 4.54 1.81
N GLU A 166 1.99 4.32 2.80
CA GLU A 166 1.94 5.07 4.06
C GLU A 166 3.03 4.63 5.04
N GLU A 167 3.60 3.44 4.85
CA GLU A 167 4.58 2.80 5.72
C GLU A 167 5.81 2.34 4.93
N HIS A 168 6.94 2.24 5.63
CA HIS A 168 8.15 1.67 5.03
C HIS A 168 7.94 0.22 4.62
N ALA A 169 8.54 -0.15 3.49
CA ALA A 169 8.54 -1.54 3.04
C ALA A 169 9.22 -2.45 4.06
N GLU A 170 8.66 -3.63 4.27
CA GLU A 170 9.37 -4.68 4.97
C GLU A 170 10.50 -5.21 4.08
N ILE A 171 11.73 -4.95 4.49
CA ILE A 171 12.91 -5.35 3.72
C ILE A 171 13.15 -6.86 3.88
N THR A 172 13.18 -7.55 2.76
CA THR A 172 13.56 -8.96 2.67
C THR A 172 14.71 -9.12 1.67
N ASN A 173 15.21 -10.34 1.52
CA ASN A 173 16.24 -10.63 0.50
C ASN A 173 15.76 -10.29 -0.93
N TYR A 174 14.46 -10.28 -1.17
CA TYR A 174 13.84 -10.09 -2.49
C TYR A 174 13.05 -8.80 -2.62
N MET A 175 12.70 -8.15 -1.50
CA MET A 175 12.04 -6.84 -1.43
C MET A 175 13.04 -5.80 -0.94
N GLN A 176 13.72 -5.16 -1.88
CA GLN A 176 14.73 -4.11 -1.62
C GLN A 176 14.44 -2.91 -2.54
N PRO A 177 13.50 -2.04 -2.15
CA PRO A 177 13.17 -0.87 -2.96
C PRO A 177 14.39 0.01 -3.20
N VAL A 178 14.62 0.42 -4.44
CA VAL A 178 15.62 1.43 -4.79
C VAL A 178 15.14 2.83 -4.41
N LYS A 179 13.84 3.00 -4.24
CA LYS A 179 13.19 4.23 -3.80
C LYS A 179 11.90 3.90 -3.04
N GLU A 180 11.65 4.63 -1.96
CA GLU A 180 10.39 4.61 -1.23
C GLU A 180 9.77 6.01 -1.24
N LEU A 181 8.52 6.09 -1.60
CA LEU A 181 7.67 7.28 -1.49
C LEU A 181 6.68 7.05 -0.35
N ILE A 182 7.04 7.57 0.83
CA ILE A 182 6.23 7.37 2.04
C ILE A 182 5.35 8.57 2.28
N GLY A 183 4.03 8.35 2.33
CA GLY A 183 3.06 9.40 2.53
C GLY A 183 1.65 8.98 2.12
N ASN A 184 0.80 9.97 1.85
CA ASN A 184 -0.54 9.70 1.34
C ASN A 184 -0.47 9.06 -0.05
N ILE A 185 -0.91 7.81 -0.15
CA ILE A 185 -0.81 7.01 -1.39
C ILE A 185 -1.54 7.71 -2.54
N ALA A 186 -2.81 8.08 -2.34
CA ALA A 186 -3.62 8.70 -3.39
C ALA A 186 -2.99 10.01 -3.89
N GLY A 187 -2.58 10.89 -2.98
CA GLY A 187 -1.93 12.15 -3.32
C GLY A 187 -0.60 11.94 -4.05
N THR A 188 0.19 10.95 -3.63
CA THR A 188 1.46 10.59 -4.28
C THR A 188 1.23 10.11 -5.72
N ILE A 189 0.25 9.23 -5.93
CA ILE A 189 -0.11 8.71 -7.25
C ILE A 189 -0.67 9.83 -8.15
N ASP A 190 -1.46 10.75 -7.61
CA ASP A 190 -1.97 11.91 -8.35
C ASP A 190 -0.82 12.83 -8.80
N MET A 191 0.15 13.12 -7.92
CA MET A 191 1.34 13.89 -8.31
C MET A 191 2.13 13.19 -9.43
N ILE A 192 2.35 11.89 -9.36
CA ILE A 192 2.97 11.13 -10.46
C ILE A 192 2.15 11.27 -11.74
N SER A 193 0.83 11.11 -11.64
CA SER A 193 -0.08 11.21 -12.77
C SER A 193 -0.06 12.62 -13.41
N GLU A 194 0.02 13.68 -12.63
CA GLU A 194 0.06 15.06 -13.13
C GLU A 194 1.34 15.38 -13.91
N HIS A 195 2.47 14.85 -13.49
CA HIS A 195 3.78 15.18 -14.04
C HIS A 195 4.29 14.17 -15.09
N VAL A 196 3.70 12.97 -15.16
CA VAL A 196 4.01 12.00 -16.22
C VAL A 196 3.35 12.44 -17.53
N ASN A 197 4.14 12.73 -18.56
CA ASN A 197 3.71 13.11 -19.92
C ASN A 197 3.95 11.98 -20.90
#